data_f76481dcf222a83a2a418a016b5c2a68
#
_entry.id   f76481dcf222a83a2a418a016b5c2a68
#
_cell.length_a   1.000
_cell.length_b   1.000
_cell.length_c   1.000
_cell.angle_alpha   90.00
_cell.angle_beta   90.00
_cell.angle_gamma   90.00
#
_symmetry.space_group_name_H-M   'P 1'
#
loop_
_entity.id
_entity.type
_entity.pdbx_description
1 polymer ?
#
loop_
_entity_poly.entity_id
_entity_poly.type
_entity_poly.pdbx_seq_one_letter_code
_entity_poly.pdbx_strand_id
1 'polypeptide(L)'
;PDLDQKLMNDISAQLVAKTKFNLPEAFLKRWLQTSGKEPLDEKGAAEEFENSEKGIRYQLIEGKIIDDNELNLNFEELKAFTAEMVRNQMAQYGQVPEDKQLDGIVSNVLTNQEETKRLSDQLMQHKLLEFYKEKAPLKVKKLSYDAFVKEAYGKA
;
A
#
# COMPACT_ATOMS: atom_id res chain seq x y z
N PRO A 1 6.46 12.45 -1.27
CA PRO A 1 5.24 11.72 -0.83
C PRO A 1 4.14 11.80 -1.89
N ASP A 2 3.72 13.01 -2.30
CA ASP A 2 2.57 13.20 -3.20
C ASP A 2 2.79 12.66 -4.62
N LEU A 3 4.01 12.76 -5.14
CA LEU A 3 4.38 12.19 -6.44
C LEU A 3 4.36 10.66 -6.43
N ASP A 4 4.86 10.06 -5.36
CA ASP A 4 4.87 8.61 -5.19
C ASP A 4 3.45 8.07 -5.03
N GLN A 5 2.61 8.77 -4.26
CA GLN A 5 1.19 8.41 -4.11
C GLN A 5 0.43 8.51 -5.45
N LYS A 6 0.67 9.58 -6.21
CA LYS A 6 0.06 9.71 -7.54
C LYS A 6 0.53 8.60 -8.47
N LEU A 7 1.82 8.28 -8.48
CA LEU A 7 2.38 7.21 -9.30
C LEU A 7 1.73 5.86 -8.96
N MET A 8 1.62 5.52 -7.68
CA MET A 8 0.95 4.30 -7.23
C MET A 8 -0.51 4.25 -7.65
N ASN A 9 -1.24 5.36 -7.51
CA ASN A 9 -2.64 5.46 -7.91
C ASN A 9 -2.80 5.29 -9.44
N ASP A 10 -1.95 5.92 -10.23
CA ASP A 10 -2.00 5.83 -11.69
C ASP A 10 -1.66 4.39 -12.16
N ILE A 11 -0.67 3.76 -11.57
CA ILE A 11 -0.28 2.38 -11.90
C ILE A 11 -1.38 1.41 -11.49
N SER A 12 -1.92 1.51 -10.28
CA SER A 12 -3.01 0.63 -9.83
C SER A 12 -4.25 0.75 -10.71
N ALA A 13 -4.63 1.98 -11.10
CA ALA A 13 -5.73 2.21 -12.01
C ALA A 13 -5.50 1.59 -13.40
N GLN A 14 -4.28 1.71 -13.94
CA GLN A 14 -3.89 1.11 -15.21
C GLN A 14 -3.86 -0.42 -15.15
N LEU A 15 -3.34 -1.00 -14.07
CA LEU A 15 -3.31 -2.44 -13.86
C LEU A 15 -4.73 -3.02 -13.81
N VAL A 16 -5.63 -2.39 -13.04
CA VAL A 16 -7.04 -2.82 -12.98
C VAL A 16 -7.72 -2.68 -14.33
N ALA A 17 -7.49 -1.60 -15.06
CA ALA A 17 -8.11 -1.35 -16.37
C ALA A 17 -7.64 -2.34 -17.45
N LYS A 18 -6.37 -2.73 -17.42
CA LYS A 18 -5.74 -3.57 -18.46
C LYS A 18 -5.76 -5.06 -18.14
N THR A 19 -5.84 -5.44 -16.88
CA THR A 19 -5.84 -6.84 -16.44
C THR A 19 -7.27 -7.34 -16.27
N LYS A 20 -7.74 -8.07 -17.25
CA LYS A 20 -9.11 -8.62 -17.24
C LYS A 20 -9.10 -10.05 -16.72
N PHE A 21 -9.90 -10.29 -15.71
CA PHE A 21 -10.19 -11.62 -15.17
C PHE A 21 -11.56 -11.62 -14.48
N ASN A 22 -12.16 -12.78 -14.35
CA ASN A 22 -13.46 -12.93 -13.71
C ASN A 22 -13.29 -13.01 -12.19
N LEU A 23 -14.09 -12.24 -11.47
CA LEU A 23 -14.25 -12.40 -10.02
C LEU A 23 -15.44 -13.34 -9.73
N PRO A 24 -15.38 -14.13 -8.66
CA PRO A 24 -16.50 -14.94 -8.19
C PRO A 24 -17.53 -14.04 -7.48
N GLU A 25 -18.23 -13.22 -8.24
CA GLU A 25 -19.14 -12.17 -7.72
C GLU A 25 -20.19 -12.71 -6.76
N ALA A 26 -20.84 -13.83 -7.13
CA ALA A 26 -21.86 -14.44 -6.29
C ALA A 26 -21.32 -14.87 -4.92
N PHE A 27 -20.09 -15.38 -4.89
CA PHE A 27 -19.39 -15.72 -3.63
C PHE A 27 -19.04 -14.47 -2.85
N LEU A 28 -18.46 -13.47 -3.50
CA LEU A 28 -18.02 -12.23 -2.83
C LEU A 28 -19.20 -11.44 -2.26
N LYS A 29 -20.31 -11.33 -3.00
CA LYS A 29 -21.54 -10.69 -2.50
C LYS A 29 -22.10 -11.43 -1.28
N ARG A 30 -22.13 -12.77 -1.32
CA ARG A 30 -22.57 -13.59 -0.17
C ARG A 30 -21.63 -13.45 1.02
N TRP A 31 -20.33 -13.40 0.78
CA TRP A 31 -19.34 -13.17 1.83
C TRP A 31 -19.53 -11.81 2.47
N LEU A 32 -19.74 -10.73 1.69
CA LEU A 32 -20.01 -9.39 2.20
C LEU A 32 -21.28 -9.31 3.06
N GLN A 33 -22.30 -10.12 2.78
CA GLN A 33 -23.50 -10.20 3.63
C GLN A 33 -23.19 -10.67 5.05
N THR A 34 -22.16 -11.49 5.24
CA THR A 34 -21.91 -12.20 6.51
C THR A 34 -20.63 -11.77 7.22
N SER A 35 -19.69 -11.11 6.53
CA SER A 35 -18.34 -10.83 7.06
C SER A 35 -18.21 -9.52 7.83
N GLY A 36 -19.18 -8.61 7.71
CA GLY A 36 -19.19 -7.31 8.41
C GLY A 36 -19.61 -7.41 9.87
N LYS A 37 -19.43 -6.33 10.62
CA LYS A 37 -19.95 -6.21 11.99
C LYS A 37 -21.47 -6.25 12.04
N GLU A 38 -22.11 -5.76 10.99
CA GLU A 38 -23.55 -5.83 10.78
C GLU A 38 -23.83 -6.56 9.46
N PRO A 39 -24.77 -7.51 9.46
CA PRO A 39 -25.16 -8.21 8.23
C PRO A 39 -25.75 -7.23 7.22
N LEU A 40 -25.30 -7.32 5.98
CA LEU A 40 -25.88 -6.56 4.86
C LEU A 40 -27.00 -7.36 4.22
N ASP A 41 -28.05 -6.65 3.78
CA ASP A 41 -29.04 -7.25 2.89
C ASP A 41 -28.44 -7.47 1.46
N GLU A 42 -29.19 -8.11 0.60
CA GLU A 42 -28.72 -8.42 -0.75
C GLU A 42 -28.36 -7.17 -1.57
N LYS A 43 -29.13 -6.10 -1.39
CA LYS A 43 -28.91 -4.82 -2.07
C LYS A 43 -27.66 -4.12 -1.52
N GLY A 44 -27.52 -4.03 -0.20
CA GLY A 44 -26.35 -3.46 0.46
C GLY A 44 -25.06 -4.20 0.11
N ALA A 45 -25.09 -5.53 0.04
CA ALA A 45 -23.94 -6.33 -0.38
C ALA A 45 -23.58 -6.12 -1.86
N ALA A 46 -24.57 -5.90 -2.74
CA ALA A 46 -24.30 -5.59 -4.13
C ALA A 46 -23.65 -4.19 -4.29
N GLU A 47 -24.16 -3.19 -3.59
CA GLU A 47 -23.59 -1.83 -3.58
C GLU A 47 -22.16 -1.83 -3.01
N GLU A 48 -21.93 -2.54 -1.91
CA GLU A 48 -20.60 -2.67 -1.32
C GLU A 48 -19.62 -3.41 -2.25
N PHE A 49 -20.09 -4.44 -2.95
CA PHE A 49 -19.28 -5.12 -3.96
C PHE A 49 -18.87 -4.17 -5.10
N GLU A 50 -19.78 -3.38 -5.65
CA GLU A 50 -19.46 -2.41 -6.70
C GLU A 50 -18.43 -1.37 -6.24
N ASN A 51 -18.54 -0.89 -4.99
CA ASN A 51 -17.61 0.06 -4.41
C ASN A 51 -16.22 -0.56 -4.18
N SER A 52 -16.17 -1.83 -3.78
CA SER A 52 -14.95 -2.55 -3.42
C SER A 52 -14.28 -3.28 -4.60
N GLU A 53 -14.99 -3.48 -5.71
CA GLU A 53 -14.53 -4.33 -6.82
C GLU A 53 -13.15 -3.96 -7.34
N LYS A 54 -12.92 -2.67 -7.56
CA LYS A 54 -11.62 -2.18 -8.05
C LYS A 54 -10.49 -2.45 -7.06
N GLY A 55 -10.77 -2.28 -5.77
CA GLY A 55 -9.81 -2.58 -4.69
C GLY A 55 -9.50 -4.07 -4.63
N ILE A 56 -10.51 -4.94 -4.71
CA ILE A 56 -10.35 -6.40 -4.74
C ILE A 56 -9.53 -6.83 -5.95
N ARG A 57 -9.83 -6.29 -7.13
CA ARG A 57 -9.06 -6.55 -8.35
C ARG A 57 -7.60 -6.15 -8.19
N TYR A 58 -7.37 -4.96 -7.66
CA TYR A 58 -5.99 -4.48 -7.43
C TYR A 58 -5.24 -5.38 -6.45
N GLN A 59 -5.84 -5.76 -5.33
CA GLN A 59 -5.21 -6.65 -4.35
C GLN A 59 -4.80 -8.00 -4.97
N LEU A 60 -5.64 -8.57 -5.82
CA LEU A 60 -5.31 -9.82 -6.51
C LEU A 60 -4.17 -9.65 -7.53
N ILE A 61 -4.17 -8.55 -8.27
CA ILE A 61 -3.09 -8.21 -9.20
C ILE A 61 -1.78 -7.95 -8.43
N GLU A 62 -1.85 -7.18 -7.35
CA GLU A 62 -0.70 -6.89 -6.48
C GLU A 62 -0.10 -8.17 -5.90
N GLY A 63 -0.94 -9.06 -5.35
CA GLY A 63 -0.50 -10.37 -4.85
C GLY A 63 0.22 -11.18 -5.93
N LYS A 64 -0.31 -11.20 -7.15
CA LYS A 64 0.32 -11.89 -8.27
C LYS A 64 1.66 -11.27 -8.67
N ILE A 65 1.77 -9.95 -8.66
CA ILE A 65 3.03 -9.25 -8.95
C ILE A 65 4.08 -9.58 -7.88
N ILE A 66 3.69 -9.59 -6.61
CA ILE A 66 4.57 -9.94 -5.49
C ILE A 66 5.10 -11.37 -5.66
N ASP A 67 4.21 -12.32 -5.94
CA ASP A 67 4.55 -13.73 -6.09
C ASP A 67 5.44 -13.98 -7.32
N ASP A 68 5.06 -13.45 -8.49
CA ASP A 68 5.77 -13.67 -9.74
C ASP A 68 7.16 -13.01 -9.78
N ASN A 69 7.38 -11.98 -8.97
CA ASN A 69 8.65 -11.25 -8.90
C ASN A 69 9.41 -11.49 -7.59
N GLU A 70 8.94 -12.42 -6.77
CA GLU A 70 9.58 -12.81 -5.51
C GLU A 70 9.86 -11.62 -4.57
N LEU A 71 8.93 -10.65 -4.52
CA LEU A 71 9.03 -9.46 -3.69
C LEU A 71 8.75 -9.79 -2.21
N ASN A 72 9.52 -10.74 -1.67
CA ASN A 72 9.37 -11.18 -0.30
C ASN A 72 9.98 -10.17 0.68
N LEU A 73 9.42 -10.11 1.88
CA LEU A 73 10.00 -9.41 3.00
C LEU A 73 10.77 -10.39 3.88
N ASN A 74 11.94 -9.99 4.33
CA ASN A 74 12.66 -10.71 5.37
C ASN A 74 12.77 -9.87 6.64
N PHE A 75 13.08 -10.52 7.74
CA PHE A 75 13.14 -9.86 9.05
C PHE A 75 14.22 -8.78 9.14
N GLU A 76 15.36 -8.99 8.49
CA GLU A 76 16.48 -8.03 8.50
C GLU A 76 16.10 -6.75 7.74
N GLU A 77 15.41 -6.88 6.60
CA GLU A 77 14.89 -5.72 5.87
C GLU A 77 13.86 -4.95 6.71
N LEU A 78 12.96 -5.65 7.38
CA LEU A 78 11.96 -5.04 8.25
C LEU A 78 12.62 -4.32 9.43
N LYS A 79 13.62 -4.94 10.04
CA LYS A 79 14.41 -4.35 11.14
C LYS A 79 15.12 -3.07 10.67
N ALA A 80 15.78 -3.11 9.51
CA ALA A 80 16.48 -1.96 8.94
C ALA A 80 15.50 -0.82 8.60
N PHE A 81 14.38 -1.13 7.98
CA PHE A 81 13.33 -0.16 7.66
C PHE A 81 12.75 0.49 8.93
N THR A 82 12.48 -0.30 9.96
CA THR A 82 12.00 0.19 11.25
C THR A 82 13.03 1.11 11.91
N ALA A 83 14.31 0.75 11.87
CA ALA A 83 15.40 1.56 12.40
C ALA A 83 15.50 2.92 11.70
N GLU A 84 15.37 2.95 10.38
CA GLU A 84 15.38 4.18 9.61
C GLU A 84 14.18 5.08 9.97
N MET A 85 12.99 4.51 10.07
CA MET A 85 11.80 5.26 10.49
C MET A 85 11.95 5.85 11.88
N VAL A 86 12.41 5.09 12.86
CA VAL A 86 12.64 5.56 14.22
C VAL A 86 13.70 6.68 14.24
N ARG A 87 14.80 6.49 13.50
CA ARG A 87 15.86 7.51 13.39
C ARG A 87 15.33 8.81 12.80
N ASN A 88 14.56 8.74 11.73
CA ASN A 88 13.96 9.91 11.08
C ASN A 88 12.95 10.61 12.00
N GLN A 89 12.14 9.85 12.73
CA GLN A 89 11.20 10.41 13.68
C GLN A 89 11.92 11.13 14.84
N MET A 90 12.95 10.53 15.41
CA MET A 90 13.74 11.14 16.49
C MET A 90 14.50 12.39 16.01
N ALA A 91 15.00 12.36 14.77
CA ALA A 91 15.70 13.51 14.17
C ALA A 91 14.78 14.73 14.02
N GLN A 92 13.48 14.54 13.76
CA GLN A 92 12.49 15.63 13.72
C GLN A 92 12.36 16.37 15.07
N TYR A 93 12.65 15.68 16.17
CA TYR A 93 12.69 16.25 17.52
C TYR A 93 14.09 16.67 17.96
N GLY A 94 15.07 16.73 17.03
CA GLY A 94 16.45 17.09 17.31
C GLY A 94 17.23 16.04 18.08
N GLN A 95 16.74 14.79 18.13
CA GLN A 95 17.38 13.68 18.83
C GLN A 95 18.08 12.75 17.84
N VAL A 96 19.32 12.40 18.15
CA VAL A 96 20.07 11.39 17.37
C VAL A 96 20.35 10.21 18.32
N PRO A 97 19.61 9.09 18.17
CA PRO A 97 19.82 7.94 19.04
C PRO A 97 21.17 7.26 18.76
N GLU A 98 21.84 6.80 19.80
CA GLU A 98 22.96 5.87 19.66
C GLU A 98 22.47 4.52 19.11
N ASP A 99 23.31 3.78 18.40
CA ASP A 99 22.95 2.52 17.74
C ASP A 99 22.35 1.49 18.73
N LYS A 100 22.93 1.40 19.94
CA LYS A 100 22.41 0.49 20.97
C LYS A 100 21.03 0.88 21.48
N GLN A 101 20.75 2.17 21.61
CA GLN A 101 19.44 2.71 21.99
C GLN A 101 18.43 2.46 20.88
N LEU A 102 18.83 2.70 19.63
CA LEU A 102 18.01 2.45 18.44
C LEU A 102 17.61 0.97 18.33
N ASP A 103 18.57 0.04 18.50
CA ASP A 103 18.29 -1.40 18.49
C ASP A 103 17.28 -1.82 19.57
N GLY A 104 17.36 -1.24 20.76
CA GLY A 104 16.40 -1.48 21.84
C GLY A 104 14.98 -1.01 21.48
N ILE A 105 14.86 0.19 20.88
CA ILE A 105 13.57 0.74 20.45
C ILE A 105 13.00 -0.12 19.33
N VAL A 106 13.79 -0.44 18.31
CA VAL A 106 13.36 -1.27 17.18
C VAL A 106 12.87 -2.64 17.64
N SER A 107 13.61 -3.29 18.53
CA SER A 107 13.22 -4.58 19.09
C SER A 107 11.89 -4.50 19.84
N ASN A 108 11.67 -3.43 20.60
CA ASN A 108 10.41 -3.23 21.32
C ASN A 108 9.24 -2.98 20.36
N VAL A 109 9.43 -2.17 19.32
CA VAL A 109 8.41 -1.92 18.29
C VAL A 109 8.01 -3.23 17.59
N LEU A 110 9.00 -4.06 17.22
CA LEU A 110 8.78 -5.31 16.50
C LEU A 110 8.25 -6.46 17.39
N THR A 111 8.15 -6.28 18.71
CA THR A 111 7.40 -7.22 19.57
C THR A 111 5.88 -6.97 19.50
N ASN A 112 5.44 -5.80 19.10
CA ASN A 112 4.03 -5.51 18.90
C ASN A 112 3.57 -6.03 17.53
N GLN A 113 2.66 -6.99 17.50
CA GLN A 113 2.18 -7.63 16.28
C GLN A 113 1.47 -6.65 15.32
N GLU A 114 0.69 -5.71 15.85
CA GLU A 114 -0.02 -4.71 15.03
C GLU A 114 0.96 -3.75 14.36
N GLU A 115 1.95 -3.27 15.12
CA GLU A 115 3.01 -2.41 14.58
C GLU A 115 3.88 -3.15 13.56
N THR A 116 4.24 -4.39 13.85
CA THR A 116 5.00 -5.24 12.92
C THR A 116 4.26 -5.43 11.61
N LYS A 117 2.96 -5.71 11.68
CA LYS A 117 2.12 -5.83 10.48
C LYS A 117 2.08 -4.52 9.71
N ARG A 118 1.80 -3.40 10.39
CA ARG A 118 1.75 -2.07 9.77
C ARG A 118 3.07 -1.71 9.06
N LEU A 119 4.20 -1.98 9.71
CA LEU A 119 5.54 -1.72 9.16
C LEU A 119 5.85 -2.65 7.98
N SER A 120 5.43 -3.91 8.05
CA SER A 120 5.56 -4.86 6.94
C SER A 120 4.76 -4.41 5.72
N ASP A 121 3.52 -3.96 5.92
CA ASP A 121 2.68 -3.43 4.86
C ASP A 121 3.31 -2.18 4.22
N GLN A 122 3.84 -1.26 5.03
CA GLN A 122 4.54 -0.07 4.54
C GLN A 122 5.82 -0.42 3.76
N LEU A 123 6.62 -1.35 4.25
CA LEU A 123 7.82 -1.82 3.56
C LEU A 123 7.47 -2.49 2.23
N MET A 124 6.41 -3.30 2.19
CA MET A 124 5.93 -3.92 0.95
C MET A 124 5.48 -2.86 -0.06
N GLN A 125 4.73 -1.85 0.37
CA GLN A 125 4.33 -0.74 -0.51
C GLN A 125 5.54 0.03 -1.04
N HIS A 126 6.57 0.22 -0.23
CA HIS A 126 7.82 0.83 -0.67
C HIS A 126 8.53 -0.05 -1.71
N LYS A 127 8.65 -1.35 -1.48
CA LYS A 127 9.25 -2.30 -2.46
C LYS A 127 8.48 -2.33 -3.78
N LEU A 128 7.15 -2.33 -3.73
CA LEU A 128 6.30 -2.25 -4.92
C LEU A 128 6.50 -0.94 -5.68
N LEU A 129 6.57 0.18 -4.99
CA LEU A 129 6.83 1.47 -5.61
C LEU A 129 8.16 1.49 -6.36
N GLU A 130 9.24 1.01 -5.73
CA GLU A 130 10.55 0.93 -6.37
C GLU A 130 10.54 -0.05 -7.55
N PHE A 131 9.87 -1.19 -7.42
CA PHE A 131 9.67 -2.14 -8.51
C PHE A 131 8.93 -1.48 -9.68
N TYR A 132 7.88 -0.73 -9.43
CA TYR A 132 7.14 -0.03 -10.49
C TYR A 132 7.98 1.07 -11.15
N LYS A 133 8.76 1.83 -10.37
CA LYS A 133 9.69 2.83 -10.92
C LYS A 133 10.71 2.21 -11.85
N GLU A 134 11.18 1.00 -11.54
CA GLU A 134 12.16 0.29 -12.36
C GLU A 134 11.54 -0.37 -13.59
N LYS A 135 10.39 -1.03 -13.45
CA LYS A 135 9.81 -1.89 -14.50
C LYS A 135 8.73 -1.26 -15.34
N ALA A 136 7.99 -0.27 -14.80
CA ALA A 136 6.90 0.35 -15.55
C ALA A 136 7.41 1.33 -16.62
N PRO A 137 6.77 1.38 -17.81
CA PRO A 137 7.10 2.34 -18.85
C PRO A 137 6.56 3.73 -18.49
N LEU A 138 7.26 4.44 -17.59
CA LEU A 138 6.84 5.73 -17.05
C LEU A 138 7.02 6.85 -18.07
N LYS A 139 6.03 7.73 -18.14
CA LYS A 139 6.11 9.00 -18.89
C LYS A 139 6.23 10.15 -17.88
N VAL A 140 7.41 10.76 -17.84
CA VAL A 140 7.66 11.90 -16.96
C VAL A 140 7.12 13.19 -17.59
N LYS A 141 6.24 13.87 -16.87
CA LYS A 141 5.67 15.16 -17.25
C LYS A 141 6.11 16.23 -16.26
N LYS A 142 6.74 17.28 -16.74
CA LYS A 142 7.11 18.43 -15.90
C LYS A 142 5.90 19.33 -15.73
N LEU A 143 5.50 19.58 -14.48
CA LEU A 143 4.37 20.42 -14.10
C LEU A 143 4.82 21.44 -13.05
N SER A 144 4.14 22.60 -13.01
CA SER A 144 4.19 23.47 -11.84
C SER A 144 3.48 22.79 -10.66
N TYR A 145 3.76 23.23 -9.43
CA TYR A 145 3.11 22.69 -8.24
C TYR A 145 1.58 22.80 -8.33
N ASP A 146 1.05 23.95 -8.71
CA ASP A 146 -0.40 24.17 -8.84
C ASP A 146 -1.04 23.26 -9.90
N ALA A 147 -0.35 23.09 -11.04
CA ALA A 147 -0.81 22.16 -12.08
C ALA A 147 -0.80 20.71 -11.62
N PHE A 148 0.20 20.33 -10.83
CA PHE A 148 0.27 18.99 -10.22
C PHE A 148 -0.87 18.77 -9.23
N VAL A 149 -1.12 19.70 -8.31
CA VAL A 149 -2.21 19.59 -7.32
C VAL A 149 -3.54 19.44 -8.02
N LYS A 150 -3.78 20.24 -9.08
CA LYS A 150 -5.01 20.15 -9.87
C LYS A 150 -5.18 18.81 -10.58
N GLU A 151 -4.09 18.23 -11.10
CA GLU A 151 -4.13 16.95 -11.80
C GLU A 151 -4.26 15.78 -10.82
N ALA A 152 -3.59 15.84 -9.65
CA ALA A 152 -3.56 14.75 -8.68
C ALA A 152 -4.81 14.67 -7.81
N TYR A 153 -5.39 15.81 -7.43
CA TYR A 153 -6.45 15.89 -6.43
C TYR A 153 -7.76 16.49 -6.98
N GLY A 154 -7.81 16.84 -8.27
CA GLY A 154 -8.98 17.50 -8.84
C GLY A 154 -9.08 18.98 -8.46
N LYS A 155 -10.18 19.62 -8.83
CA LYS A 155 -10.40 21.02 -8.46
C LYS A 155 -10.44 21.18 -6.94
N ALA A 156 -9.54 21.97 -6.39
CA ALA A 156 -9.73 22.56 -5.08
C ALA A 156 -10.97 23.47 -5.10
#